data_6a0046a230e7c9da36da8cdb87de3fb3
#
_entry.id   6a0046a230e7c9da36da8cdb87de3fb3
#
_cell.length_a   1.000
_cell.length_b   1.000
_cell.length_c   1.000
_cell.angle_alpha   90.00
_cell.angle_beta   90.00
_cell.angle_gamma   90.00
#
_symmetry.space_group_name_H-M   'P 1'
#
loop_
_entity.id
_entity.type
_entity.pdbx_description
1 polymer ?
#
loop_
_entity_poly.entity_id
_entity_poly.type
_entity_poly.pdbx_seq_one_letter_code
_entity_poly.pdbx_strand_id
1 'polypeptide(L)'
;ARTNVGLSLPYELFAFAKNTGNQSYDIGDIHAHAQSFVQLALGHSRQIDDRLRVGAKMKLLFGVARADAEIKDLRADLSGPDKWTMTGQAMANVSMKGFTYKEEQKEYKVDGQGTYRRVNDVDVDGAGLGGFGMAFDFGATYKIDDDWTVSAALLDLGFIGWSNNMQAVNRQTSFEFNGFHDVAVKKEDAMGNPKDNSLESQGDRYADQIADFANLSSDGDKGSRSTGIGATMNFGCEYTLPAYRQLKFGFLSSTRINGKYSWTDARLSANVAPLSWLDGGMSFSVNSFTASMGWVVNVHPKGFNFFIGMEHILGKTSKEFIPLSSNASLN
;
A
#
# COMPACT_ATOMS: atom_id res chain seq x y z
N ALA A 1 -16.09 4.33 -9.73
CA ALA A 1 -15.10 4.83 -8.77
C ALA A 1 -14.09 3.73 -8.47
N ARG A 2 -12.86 4.11 -8.17
CA ARG A 2 -11.79 3.19 -7.79
C ARG A 2 -11.01 3.79 -6.63
N THR A 3 -10.75 2.97 -5.61
CA THR A 3 -9.90 3.33 -4.48
C THR A 3 -8.76 2.32 -4.41
N ASN A 4 -7.55 2.81 -4.32
CA ASN A 4 -6.34 2.02 -4.14
C ASN A 4 -5.71 2.40 -2.80
N VAL A 5 -5.35 1.39 -2.01
CA VAL A 5 -4.61 1.55 -0.76
C VAL A 5 -3.38 0.67 -0.82
N GLY A 6 -2.26 1.18 -0.36
CA GLY A 6 -1.01 0.43 -0.26
C GLY A 6 -0.30 0.73 1.05
N LEU A 7 0.29 -0.30 1.63
CA LEU A 7 1.13 -0.23 2.81
C LEU A 7 2.41 -1.03 2.54
N SER A 8 3.56 -0.41 2.79
CA SER A 8 4.87 -1.05 2.71
C SER A 8 5.56 -0.91 4.06
N LEU A 9 5.81 -2.03 4.70
CA LEU A 9 6.49 -2.12 5.99
C LEU A 9 7.79 -2.91 5.80
N PRO A 10 8.92 -2.43 6.31
CA PRO A 10 10.17 -3.19 6.29
C PRO A 10 10.08 -4.37 7.27
N TYR A 11 10.75 -5.47 6.93
CA TYR A 11 10.81 -6.66 7.80
C TYR A 11 11.43 -6.35 9.15
N GLU A 12 12.40 -5.48 9.18
CA GLU A 12 13.15 -5.03 10.36
C GLU A 12 12.26 -4.41 11.43
N LEU A 13 11.12 -3.81 11.03
CA LEU A 13 10.11 -3.31 11.97
C LEU A 13 9.52 -4.45 12.83
N PHE A 14 9.24 -5.58 12.21
CA PHE A 14 8.71 -6.76 12.91
C PHE A 14 9.79 -7.44 13.76
N ALA A 15 11.02 -7.47 13.27
CA ALA A 15 12.17 -7.98 14.01
C ALA A 15 12.43 -7.14 15.27
N PHE A 16 12.37 -5.80 15.14
CA PHE A 16 12.45 -4.86 16.26
C PHE A 16 11.33 -5.09 17.29
N ALA A 17 10.08 -5.15 16.83
CA ALA A 17 8.93 -5.35 17.71
C ALA A 17 8.97 -6.70 18.47
N LYS A 18 9.53 -7.75 17.84
CA LYS A 18 9.60 -9.10 18.41
C LYS A 18 10.75 -9.29 19.40
N ASN A 19 11.88 -8.66 19.15
CA ASN A 19 13.11 -8.89 19.91
C ASN A 19 13.89 -7.59 20.11
N THR A 20 13.33 -6.71 20.92
CA THR A 20 14.00 -5.47 21.31
C THR A 20 15.10 -5.78 22.34
N GLY A 21 16.34 -5.59 21.97
CA GLY A 21 17.54 -5.85 22.79
C GLY A 21 18.52 -4.69 22.75
N ASN A 22 19.64 -4.82 23.45
CA ASN A 22 20.71 -3.80 23.51
C ASN A 22 21.53 -3.81 22.21
N GLN A 23 20.94 -3.32 21.12
CA GLN A 23 21.58 -3.24 19.81
C GLN A 23 20.98 -2.12 18.96
N SER A 24 21.64 -1.80 17.87
CA SER A 24 21.13 -0.86 16.88
C SER A 24 20.22 -1.58 15.87
N TYR A 25 19.13 -0.92 15.51
CA TYR A 25 18.16 -1.37 14.51
C TYR A 25 18.05 -0.33 13.40
N ASP A 26 18.35 -0.70 12.19
CA ASP A 26 18.03 0.05 10.98
C ASP A 26 16.68 -0.46 10.46
N ILE A 27 15.60 0.20 10.88
CA ILE A 27 14.23 -0.25 10.57
C ILE A 27 13.89 0.08 9.12
N GLY A 28 14.50 1.15 8.58
CA GLY A 28 14.28 1.57 7.18
C GLY A 28 13.01 2.39 6.99
N ASP A 29 12.45 2.32 5.78
CA ASP A 29 11.36 3.18 5.36
C ASP A 29 10.00 2.53 5.52
N ILE A 30 9.04 3.29 6.05
CA ILE A 30 7.63 2.92 6.13
C ILE A 30 6.85 3.80 5.16
N HIS A 31 5.98 3.20 4.33
CA HIS A 31 5.16 3.95 3.40
C HIS A 31 3.72 3.47 3.43
N ALA A 32 2.79 4.43 3.41
CA ALA A 32 1.38 4.18 3.19
C ALA A 32 0.84 5.14 2.16
N HIS A 33 -0.07 4.69 1.30
CA HIS A 33 -0.80 5.57 0.42
C HIS A 33 -2.25 5.14 0.27
N ALA A 34 -3.11 6.12 0.04
CA ALA A 34 -4.49 5.91 -0.36
C ALA A 34 -4.81 6.88 -1.51
N GLN A 35 -5.50 6.40 -2.53
CA GLN A 35 -5.88 7.20 -3.68
C GLN A 35 -7.27 6.80 -4.14
N SER A 36 -8.13 7.80 -4.37
CA SER A 36 -9.50 7.60 -4.87
C SER A 36 -9.76 8.47 -6.08
N PHE A 37 -10.35 7.89 -7.13
CA PHE A 37 -10.71 8.58 -8.36
C PHE A 37 -11.92 7.93 -9.05
N VAL A 38 -12.61 8.73 -9.87
CA VAL A 38 -13.65 8.26 -10.78
C VAL A 38 -13.03 8.17 -12.18
N GLN A 39 -13.42 7.17 -12.95
CA GLN A 39 -12.95 7.00 -14.33
C GLN A 39 -14.12 6.89 -15.31
N LEU A 40 -13.98 7.55 -16.45
CA LEU A 40 -14.80 7.36 -17.64
C LEU A 40 -13.92 6.71 -18.70
N ALA A 41 -14.34 5.55 -19.20
CA ALA A 41 -13.53 4.77 -20.12
C ALA A 41 -14.26 4.55 -21.45
N LEU A 42 -13.55 4.77 -22.56
CA LEU A 42 -13.97 4.44 -23.91
C LEU A 42 -12.97 3.46 -24.51
N GLY A 43 -13.46 2.31 -24.97
CA GLY A 43 -12.62 1.28 -25.53
C GLY A 43 -13.17 0.71 -26.83
N HIS A 44 -12.26 0.26 -27.66
CA HIS A 44 -12.56 -0.44 -28.90
C HIS A 44 -11.69 -1.69 -29.02
N SER A 45 -12.28 -2.78 -29.49
CA SER A 45 -11.54 -3.98 -29.86
C SER A 45 -11.97 -4.46 -31.23
N ARG A 46 -11.02 -4.94 -32.03
CA ARG A 46 -11.24 -5.42 -33.38
C ARG A 46 -10.49 -6.71 -33.62
N GLN A 47 -11.15 -7.63 -34.28
CA GLN A 47 -10.50 -8.77 -34.91
C GLN A 47 -9.87 -8.29 -36.22
N ILE A 48 -8.56 -8.42 -36.34
CA ILE A 48 -7.80 -7.99 -37.52
C ILE A 48 -7.87 -9.06 -38.60
N ASP A 49 -7.68 -10.31 -38.20
CA ASP A 49 -7.81 -11.51 -39.01
C ASP A 49 -8.29 -12.68 -38.14
N ASP A 50 -8.35 -13.90 -38.71
CA ASP A 50 -8.83 -15.09 -37.99
C ASP A 50 -8.00 -15.49 -36.78
N ARG A 51 -6.79 -14.93 -36.66
CA ARG A 51 -5.83 -15.26 -35.59
C ARG A 51 -5.60 -14.11 -34.62
N LEU A 52 -5.65 -12.85 -35.06
CA LEU A 52 -5.26 -11.69 -34.28
C LEU A 52 -6.48 -10.83 -33.91
N ARG A 53 -6.66 -10.62 -32.62
CA ARG A 53 -7.55 -9.63 -32.03
C ARG A 53 -6.74 -8.59 -31.24
N VAL A 54 -7.01 -7.31 -31.44
CA VAL A 54 -6.40 -6.21 -30.71
C VAL A 54 -7.46 -5.33 -30.07
N GLY A 55 -7.10 -4.65 -28.99
CA GLY A 55 -7.97 -3.71 -28.31
C GLY A 55 -7.18 -2.59 -27.66
N ALA A 56 -7.81 -1.43 -27.62
CA ALA A 56 -7.32 -0.28 -26.88
C ALA A 56 -8.46 0.39 -26.13
N LYS A 57 -8.14 1.00 -24.98
CA LYS A 57 -9.09 1.75 -24.18
C LYS A 57 -8.40 3.01 -23.65
N MET A 58 -9.08 4.14 -23.74
CA MET A 58 -8.71 5.40 -23.12
C MET A 58 -9.59 5.63 -21.89
N LYS A 59 -9.00 6.13 -20.84
CA LYS A 59 -9.66 6.44 -19.57
C LYS A 59 -9.41 7.90 -19.22
N LEU A 60 -10.44 8.64 -18.95
CA LEU A 60 -10.38 9.94 -18.30
C LEU A 60 -10.52 9.73 -16.80
N LEU A 61 -9.62 10.30 -16.04
CA LEU A 61 -9.49 10.10 -14.60
C LEU A 61 -9.81 11.40 -13.86
N PHE A 62 -10.73 11.33 -12.93
CA PHE A 62 -11.16 12.45 -12.08
C PHE A 62 -10.75 12.14 -10.66
N GLY A 63 -9.63 12.73 -10.21
CA GLY A 63 -9.08 12.52 -8.88
C GLY A 63 -9.95 13.15 -7.80
N VAL A 64 -10.32 12.37 -6.81
CA VAL A 64 -11.09 12.84 -5.66
C VAL A 64 -10.13 13.23 -4.54
N ALA A 65 -9.32 12.28 -4.08
CA ALA A 65 -8.35 12.49 -3.02
C ALA A 65 -7.15 11.54 -3.18
N ARG A 66 -5.99 11.99 -2.73
CA ARG A 66 -4.81 11.17 -2.51
C ARG A 66 -4.12 11.57 -1.22
N ALA A 67 -3.76 10.59 -0.41
CA ALA A 67 -2.95 10.74 0.78
C ALA A 67 -1.75 9.81 0.70
N ASP A 68 -0.57 10.31 1.04
CA ASP A 68 0.66 9.54 1.17
C ASP A 68 1.28 9.85 2.54
N ALA A 69 1.65 8.84 3.29
CA ALA A 69 2.41 8.95 4.54
C ALA A 69 3.72 8.17 4.40
N GLU A 70 4.80 8.76 4.85
CA GLU A 70 6.13 8.18 4.72
C GLU A 70 6.93 8.46 6.00
N ILE A 71 7.62 7.45 6.51
CA ILE A 71 8.69 7.62 7.49
C ILE A 71 9.96 7.11 6.83
N LYS A 72 10.96 7.96 6.70
CA LYS A 72 12.26 7.64 6.11
C LYS A 72 13.32 7.45 7.17
N ASP A 73 14.27 6.57 6.88
CA ASP A 73 15.47 6.35 7.69
C ASP A 73 15.16 6.12 9.18
N LEU A 74 14.09 5.37 9.47
CA LEU A 74 13.72 5.05 10.84
C LEU A 74 14.77 4.12 11.46
N ARG A 75 15.43 4.59 12.49
CA ARG A 75 16.48 3.86 13.22
C ARG A 75 16.23 3.95 14.72
N ALA A 76 16.58 2.88 15.42
CA ALA A 76 16.61 2.85 16.88
C ALA A 76 17.96 2.30 17.34
N ASP A 77 18.74 3.08 18.06
CA ASP A 77 19.99 2.66 18.69
C ASP A 77 19.77 2.49 20.19
N LEU A 78 19.73 1.25 20.64
CA LEU A 78 19.56 0.83 22.03
C LEU A 78 20.81 0.14 22.56
N SER A 79 21.96 0.24 21.84
CA SER A 79 23.19 -0.45 22.17
C SER A 79 23.93 0.14 23.36
N GLY A 80 23.70 1.41 23.68
CA GLY A 80 24.31 2.10 24.81
C GLY A 80 23.66 1.72 26.16
N PRO A 81 24.42 1.53 27.22
CA PRO A 81 23.85 1.25 28.54
C PRO A 81 23.11 2.46 29.15
N ASP A 82 23.53 3.68 28.79
CA ASP A 82 23.07 4.92 29.42
C ASP A 82 22.27 5.81 28.45
N LYS A 83 22.22 5.43 27.14
CA LYS A 83 21.64 6.29 26.12
C LYS A 83 20.97 5.48 25.02
N TRP A 84 19.73 5.82 24.73
CA TRP A 84 18.97 5.32 23.59
C TRP A 84 18.62 6.45 22.64
N THR A 85 18.73 6.22 21.35
CA THR A 85 18.35 7.20 20.34
C THR A 85 17.39 6.59 19.31
N MET A 86 16.41 7.39 18.89
CA MET A 86 15.59 7.08 17.73
C MET A 86 15.72 8.24 16.74
N THR A 87 15.83 7.90 15.45
CA THR A 87 15.87 8.89 14.37
C THR A 87 14.89 8.49 13.28
N GLY A 88 14.28 9.47 12.61
CA GLY A 88 13.37 9.24 11.51
C GLY A 88 12.77 10.54 10.98
N GLN A 89 12.46 10.55 9.70
CA GLN A 89 11.81 11.68 9.03
C GLN A 89 10.41 11.28 8.61
N ALA A 90 9.38 11.85 9.26
CA ALA A 90 7.99 11.59 8.95
C ALA A 90 7.41 12.69 8.05
N MET A 91 6.66 12.30 7.04
CA MET A 91 6.00 13.20 6.09
C MET A 91 4.62 12.68 5.73
N ALA A 92 3.64 13.55 5.70
CA ALA A 92 2.31 13.29 5.18
C ALA A 92 1.96 14.29 4.09
N ASN A 93 1.47 13.80 2.96
CA ASN A 93 1.05 14.59 1.82
C ASN A 93 -0.41 14.27 1.50
N VAL A 94 -1.25 15.29 1.38
CA VAL A 94 -2.66 15.14 1.00
C VAL A 94 -2.98 16.05 -0.16
N SER A 95 -3.48 15.46 -1.24
CA SER A 95 -4.00 16.15 -2.42
C SER A 95 -5.50 15.91 -2.50
N MET A 96 -6.27 16.89 -2.04
CA MET A 96 -7.72 16.88 -2.04
C MET A 96 -8.21 18.32 -2.05
N LYS A 97 -9.30 18.60 -2.77
CA LYS A 97 -9.88 19.95 -2.78
C LYS A 97 -10.37 20.35 -1.38
N GLY A 98 -9.99 21.56 -0.95
CA GLY A 98 -10.41 22.15 0.32
C GLY A 98 -9.75 21.54 1.57
N PHE A 99 -8.80 20.61 1.41
CA PHE A 99 -8.11 20.01 2.54
C PHE A 99 -7.06 20.96 3.14
N THR A 100 -7.06 21.09 4.46
CA THR A 100 -6.03 21.80 5.23
C THR A 100 -5.72 21.08 6.54
N TYR A 101 -4.49 21.19 7.00
CA TYR A 101 -4.11 20.77 8.36
C TYR A 101 -4.49 21.88 9.35
N LYS A 102 -5.10 21.52 10.47
CA LYS A 102 -5.32 22.40 11.62
C LYS A 102 -4.23 22.17 12.65
N GLU A 103 -3.70 23.26 13.16
CA GLU A 103 -2.63 23.27 14.15
C GLU A 103 -3.13 23.72 15.53
N GLU A 104 -2.48 23.23 16.56
CA GLU A 104 -2.68 23.67 17.94
C GLU A 104 -2.36 25.15 18.10
N GLN A 105 -2.95 25.77 19.14
CA GLN A 105 -2.58 27.13 19.53
C GLN A 105 -1.20 27.21 20.23
N LYS A 106 -0.79 26.11 20.86
CA LYS A 106 0.49 26.01 21.57
C LYS A 106 1.65 25.96 20.58
N GLU A 107 2.67 26.76 20.86
CA GLU A 107 3.92 26.74 20.11
C GLU A 107 4.96 25.87 20.82
N TYR A 108 5.67 25.10 20.02
CA TYR A 108 6.76 24.22 20.45
C TYR A 108 8.06 24.71 19.82
N LYS A 109 9.19 24.39 20.45
CA LYS A 109 10.48 24.85 20.00
C LYS A 109 11.42 23.66 19.79
N VAL A 110 12.04 23.61 18.62
CA VAL A 110 13.12 22.65 18.33
C VAL A 110 14.41 23.42 18.14
N ASP A 111 15.47 22.97 18.78
CA ASP A 111 16.77 23.62 18.71
C ASP A 111 17.25 23.75 17.27
N GLY A 112 17.59 24.98 16.89
CA GLY A 112 18.05 25.33 15.56
C GLY A 112 16.98 25.47 14.46
N GLN A 113 15.69 25.19 14.75
CA GLN A 113 14.61 25.26 13.75
C GLN A 113 13.54 26.32 14.04
N GLY A 114 13.62 27.02 15.18
CA GLY A 114 12.62 28.01 15.58
C GLY A 114 11.40 27.40 16.26
N THR A 115 10.26 28.12 16.22
CA THR A 115 8.99 27.65 16.79
C THR A 115 8.10 27.03 15.72
N TYR A 116 7.31 26.04 16.10
CA TYR A 116 6.33 25.36 15.23
C TYR A 116 5.09 24.98 16.06
N ARG A 117 4.01 24.60 15.36
CA ARG A 117 2.77 24.10 15.96
C ARG A 117 2.51 22.68 15.48
N ARG A 118 1.98 21.84 16.36
CA ARG A 118 1.62 20.46 16.02
C ARG A 118 0.29 20.43 15.30
N VAL A 119 0.17 19.58 14.31
CA VAL A 119 -1.12 19.25 13.69
C VAL A 119 -1.95 18.43 14.68
N ASN A 120 -3.15 18.87 14.99
CA ASN A 120 -4.07 18.19 15.90
C ASN A 120 -5.36 17.75 15.22
N ASP A 121 -5.69 18.32 14.05
CA ASP A 121 -6.90 18.03 13.32
C ASP A 121 -6.73 18.32 11.82
N VAL A 122 -7.72 17.98 11.03
CA VAL A 122 -7.79 18.29 9.61
C VAL A 122 -9.11 18.96 9.29
N ASP A 123 -9.13 19.83 8.28
CA ASP A 123 -10.33 20.45 7.79
C ASP A 123 -10.53 20.18 6.30
N VAL A 124 -11.76 20.04 5.87
CA VAL A 124 -12.12 19.87 4.47
C VAL A 124 -13.23 20.85 4.13
N ASP A 125 -12.87 21.95 3.48
CA ASP A 125 -13.84 22.95 3.05
C ASP A 125 -14.30 22.67 1.61
N GLY A 126 -15.47 22.08 1.52
CA GLY A 126 -16.14 21.74 0.27
C GLY A 126 -15.73 20.39 -0.32
N ALA A 127 -16.62 19.87 -1.18
CA ALA A 127 -16.37 18.68 -1.97
C ALA A 127 -16.02 19.03 -3.42
N GLY A 128 -15.23 18.22 -4.08
CA GLY A 128 -14.92 18.40 -5.48
C GLY A 128 -13.76 17.55 -5.97
N LEU A 129 -13.40 17.78 -7.23
CA LEU A 129 -12.28 17.08 -7.85
C LEU A 129 -10.97 17.75 -7.42
N GLY A 130 -10.05 16.96 -6.90
CA GLY A 130 -8.71 17.38 -6.52
C GLY A 130 -7.67 17.18 -7.63
N GLY A 131 -8.05 16.49 -8.72
CA GLY A 131 -7.14 16.22 -9.82
C GLY A 131 -7.81 15.73 -11.10
N PHE A 132 -7.04 15.76 -12.19
CA PHE A 132 -7.45 15.24 -13.49
C PHE A 132 -6.29 14.45 -14.14
N GLY A 133 -6.64 13.41 -14.89
CA GLY A 133 -5.65 12.59 -15.56
C GLY A 133 -6.21 11.72 -16.67
N MET A 134 -5.32 10.91 -17.24
CA MET A 134 -5.68 9.95 -18.28
C MET A 134 -4.89 8.65 -18.12
N ALA A 135 -5.47 7.58 -18.61
CA ALA A 135 -4.78 6.29 -18.70
C ALA A 135 -5.21 5.55 -19.96
N PHE A 136 -4.36 4.61 -20.38
CA PHE A 136 -4.57 3.78 -21.54
C PHE A 136 -4.44 2.30 -21.18
N ASP A 137 -5.29 1.49 -21.80
CA ASP A 137 -5.14 0.04 -21.82
C ASP A 137 -4.89 -0.39 -23.26
N PHE A 138 -4.01 -1.36 -23.44
CA PHE A 138 -3.76 -2.03 -24.71
C PHE A 138 -3.79 -3.53 -24.47
N GLY A 139 -4.29 -4.28 -25.45
CA GLY A 139 -4.32 -5.72 -25.38
C GLY A 139 -4.35 -6.37 -26.75
N ALA A 140 -3.76 -7.54 -26.84
CA ALA A 140 -3.78 -8.38 -28.02
C ALA A 140 -3.94 -9.85 -27.64
N THR A 141 -4.66 -10.60 -28.47
CA THR A 141 -4.75 -12.06 -28.39
C THR A 141 -4.41 -12.61 -29.76
N TYR A 142 -3.53 -13.61 -29.82
CA TYR A 142 -3.08 -14.23 -31.03
C TYR A 142 -3.23 -15.76 -30.97
N LYS A 143 -3.95 -16.34 -31.94
CA LYS A 143 -4.03 -17.79 -32.12
C LYS A 143 -2.87 -18.25 -32.98
N ILE A 144 -1.91 -18.96 -32.36
CA ILE A 144 -0.76 -19.53 -33.08
C ILE A 144 -1.26 -20.60 -34.03
N ASP A 145 -2.11 -21.49 -33.49
CA ASP A 145 -2.79 -22.57 -34.19
C ASP A 145 -4.13 -22.91 -33.49
N ASP A 146 -4.72 -24.07 -33.79
CA ASP A 146 -5.98 -24.51 -33.20
C ASP A 146 -5.86 -24.89 -31.70
N ASP A 147 -4.65 -25.10 -31.22
CA ASP A 147 -4.38 -25.60 -29.87
C ASP A 147 -3.72 -24.53 -28.98
N TRP A 148 -3.01 -23.57 -29.58
CA TRP A 148 -2.28 -22.55 -28.85
C TRP A 148 -2.82 -21.14 -29.05
N THR A 149 -3.09 -20.46 -27.95
CA THR A 149 -3.47 -19.03 -27.94
C THR A 149 -2.58 -18.29 -26.96
N VAL A 150 -2.02 -17.16 -27.37
CA VAL A 150 -1.25 -16.24 -26.50
C VAL A 150 -1.96 -14.91 -26.40
N SER A 151 -1.79 -14.24 -25.27
CA SER A 151 -2.34 -12.91 -25.04
C SER A 151 -1.37 -12.04 -24.29
N ALA A 152 -1.41 -10.74 -24.57
CA ALA A 152 -0.67 -9.73 -23.82
C ALA A 152 -1.58 -8.52 -23.60
N ALA A 153 -1.48 -7.91 -22.42
CA ALA A 153 -2.20 -6.68 -22.11
C ALA A 153 -1.35 -5.77 -21.21
N LEU A 154 -1.43 -4.48 -21.48
CA LEU A 154 -0.90 -3.40 -20.64
C LEU A 154 -2.08 -2.54 -20.21
N LEU A 155 -2.37 -2.49 -18.93
CA LEU A 155 -3.54 -1.85 -18.35
C LEU A 155 -3.14 -0.69 -17.46
N ASP A 156 -3.99 0.33 -17.37
CA ASP A 156 -3.83 1.46 -16.45
C ASP A 156 -2.51 2.23 -16.62
N LEU A 157 -1.96 2.28 -17.83
CA LEU A 157 -0.78 3.10 -18.12
C LEU A 157 -1.20 4.57 -18.14
N GLY A 158 -1.02 5.26 -17.01
CA GLY A 158 -1.49 6.63 -16.88
C GLY A 158 -1.15 7.29 -15.55
N PHE A 159 -1.61 8.51 -15.41
CA PHE A 159 -1.34 9.36 -14.26
C PHE A 159 -2.53 10.26 -13.93
N ILE A 160 -2.50 10.83 -12.72
CA ILE A 160 -3.39 11.91 -12.26
C ILE A 160 -2.51 13.08 -11.85
N GLY A 161 -2.76 14.26 -12.43
CA GLY A 161 -2.25 15.54 -11.99
C GLY A 161 -3.18 16.09 -10.90
N TRP A 162 -2.63 16.34 -9.72
CA TRP A 162 -3.34 16.89 -8.56
C TRP A 162 -3.11 18.40 -8.48
N SER A 163 -4.14 19.18 -8.16
CA SER A 163 -4.08 20.64 -8.17
C SER A 163 -3.38 21.24 -6.96
N ASN A 164 -3.29 20.50 -5.85
CA ASN A 164 -2.62 20.90 -4.61
C ASN A 164 -1.90 19.72 -3.97
N ASN A 165 -1.04 20.00 -3.01
CA ASN A 165 -0.36 19.01 -2.19
C ASN A 165 -0.05 19.58 -0.80
N MET A 166 -1.00 19.51 0.11
CA MET A 166 -0.81 19.89 1.50
C MET A 166 0.17 18.94 2.16
N GLN A 167 1.25 19.47 2.70
CA GLN A 167 2.32 18.69 3.33
C GLN A 167 2.39 18.97 4.82
N ALA A 168 2.63 17.92 5.62
CA ALA A 168 3.01 18.02 7.02
C ALA A 168 4.23 17.15 7.27
N VAL A 169 5.14 17.60 8.13
CA VAL A 169 6.41 16.94 8.45
C VAL A 169 6.65 16.95 9.96
N ASN A 170 7.40 15.96 10.48
CA ASN A 170 7.90 16.08 11.84
C ASN A 170 9.07 17.07 11.87
N ARG A 171 9.04 17.98 12.83
CA ARG A 171 10.13 18.95 13.04
C ARG A 171 11.27 18.37 13.87
N GLN A 172 10.94 17.50 14.82
CA GLN A 172 11.90 16.72 15.60
C GLN A 172 12.19 15.41 14.85
N THR A 173 13.39 15.27 14.32
CA THR A 173 13.81 14.08 13.56
C THR A 173 14.62 13.08 14.39
N SER A 174 14.89 13.41 15.65
CA SER A 174 15.60 12.55 16.59
C SER A 174 15.01 12.67 17.99
N PHE A 175 14.97 11.56 18.68
CA PHE A 175 14.65 11.47 20.11
C PHE A 175 15.80 10.80 20.82
N GLU A 176 16.18 11.33 21.98
CA GLU A 176 17.25 10.80 22.82
C GLU A 176 16.74 10.59 24.26
N PHE A 177 16.88 9.38 24.75
CA PHE A 177 16.67 9.05 26.15
C PHE A 177 18.01 8.69 26.78
N ASN A 178 18.44 9.46 27.74
CA ASN A 178 19.71 9.28 28.47
C ASN A 178 19.53 8.95 29.97
N GLY A 179 18.32 8.48 30.34
CA GLY A 179 17.99 8.12 31.70
C GLY A 179 17.52 9.30 32.56
N PHE A 180 17.23 9.02 33.79
CA PHE A 180 16.86 10.03 34.81
C PHE A 180 18.08 10.37 35.66
N HIS A 181 18.42 11.64 35.67
CA HIS A 181 19.60 12.13 36.36
C HIS A 181 19.26 13.06 37.55
N ASP A 182 20.05 12.98 38.63
CA ASP A 182 19.93 13.85 39.81
C ASP A 182 18.49 14.00 40.31
N VAL A 183 17.75 12.88 40.34
CA VAL A 183 16.31 12.86 40.63
C VAL A 183 16.06 13.43 42.06
N ALA A 184 15.32 14.54 42.10
CA ALA A 184 14.89 15.10 43.37
C ALA A 184 13.83 14.25 44.07
N VAL A 185 14.07 13.84 45.31
CA VAL A 185 13.13 13.04 46.09
C VAL A 185 11.84 13.82 46.43
N LYS A 186 11.93 15.14 46.55
CA LYS A 186 10.76 16.02 46.75
C LYS A 186 10.43 16.70 45.44
N LYS A 187 9.13 16.67 45.07
CA LYS A 187 8.59 17.28 43.83
C LYS A 187 8.70 18.81 43.83
N GLU A 188 8.72 19.44 45.01
CA GLU A 188 8.71 20.88 45.19
C GLU A 188 9.92 21.35 45.99
N ASP A 189 10.33 22.60 45.78
CA ASP A 189 11.31 23.29 46.62
C ASP A 189 10.69 23.74 47.97
N ALA A 190 11.46 24.43 48.77
CA ALA A 190 10.99 24.95 50.08
C ALA A 190 9.90 26.03 49.95
N MET A 191 9.65 26.56 48.74
CA MET A 191 8.66 27.58 48.46
C MET A 191 7.43 26.99 47.73
N GLY A 192 7.38 25.66 47.49
CA GLY A 192 6.27 24.99 46.80
C GLY A 192 6.34 25.05 45.28
N ASN A 193 7.49 25.43 44.70
CA ASN A 193 7.65 25.40 43.25
C ASN A 193 8.11 24.01 42.77
N PRO A 194 7.61 23.54 41.59
CA PRO A 194 8.07 22.30 41.01
C PRO A 194 9.59 22.33 40.75
N LYS A 195 10.27 21.23 41.07
CA LYS A 195 11.68 21.08 40.76
C LYS A 195 11.86 20.51 39.37
N ASP A 196 12.66 21.15 38.53
CA ASP A 196 12.95 20.75 37.17
C ASP A 196 13.61 19.36 37.06
N ASN A 197 14.23 18.87 38.12
CA ASN A 197 14.86 17.56 38.20
C ASN A 197 14.04 16.52 38.97
N SER A 198 12.76 16.77 39.24
CA SER A 198 11.86 15.73 39.77
C SER A 198 11.65 14.63 38.72
N LEU A 199 11.32 13.42 39.19
CA LEU A 199 11.01 12.32 38.29
C LEU A 199 9.84 12.67 37.32
N GLU A 200 8.86 13.41 37.81
CA GLU A 200 7.73 13.88 37.03
C GLU A 200 8.17 14.88 35.95
N SER A 201 8.93 15.92 36.31
CA SER A 201 9.42 16.90 35.32
C SER A 201 10.34 16.30 34.26
N GLN A 202 11.17 15.34 34.63
CA GLN A 202 12.00 14.61 33.65
C GLN A 202 11.16 13.68 32.77
N GLY A 203 10.15 13.01 33.34
CA GLY A 203 9.22 12.18 32.61
C GLY A 203 8.39 13.00 31.60
N ASP A 204 7.85 14.14 32.01
CA ASP A 204 7.10 15.05 31.15
C ASP A 204 7.97 15.56 29.98
N ARG A 205 9.23 15.90 30.24
CA ARG A 205 10.17 16.32 29.20
C ARG A 205 10.39 15.22 28.14
N TYR A 206 10.58 13.97 28.59
CA TYR A 206 10.72 12.85 27.64
C TYR A 206 9.42 12.58 26.89
N ALA A 207 8.27 12.67 27.55
CA ALA A 207 6.97 12.53 26.90
C ALA A 207 6.76 13.62 25.84
N ASP A 208 7.13 14.87 26.12
CA ASP A 208 7.09 15.96 25.16
C ASP A 208 8.04 15.72 23.98
N GLN A 209 9.25 15.25 24.20
CA GLN A 209 10.22 14.94 23.13
C GLN A 209 9.75 13.79 22.24
N ILE A 210 9.16 12.73 22.83
CA ILE A 210 8.56 11.64 22.06
C ILE A 210 7.38 12.17 21.23
N ALA A 211 6.56 13.01 21.82
CA ALA A 211 5.45 13.63 21.13
C ALA A 211 5.92 14.54 19.98
N ASP A 212 6.98 15.31 20.18
CA ASP A 212 7.58 16.14 19.12
C ASP A 212 8.17 15.32 17.98
N PHE A 213 8.79 14.18 18.29
CA PHE A 213 9.29 13.24 17.30
C PHE A 213 8.16 12.59 16.48
N ALA A 214 7.04 12.25 17.13
CA ALA A 214 5.92 11.56 16.51
C ALA A 214 4.92 12.49 15.79
N ASN A 215 4.80 13.77 16.24
CA ASN A 215 3.83 14.70 15.72
C ASN A 215 4.32 15.41 14.45
N LEU A 216 3.35 15.72 13.59
CA LEU A 216 3.58 16.48 12.37
C LEU A 216 3.24 17.96 12.59
N SER A 217 3.88 18.82 11.83
CA SER A 217 3.61 20.24 11.69
C SER A 217 3.30 20.55 10.24
N SER A 218 2.36 21.43 9.98
CA SER A 218 2.04 21.83 8.61
C SER A 218 3.25 22.48 7.92
N ASP A 219 3.51 22.07 6.70
CA ASP A 219 4.54 22.65 5.83
C ASP A 219 3.94 23.34 4.61
N GLY A 220 2.61 23.53 4.65
CA GLY A 220 1.82 24.27 3.67
C GLY A 220 1.53 23.50 2.38
N ASP A 221 1.02 24.23 1.41
CA ASP A 221 0.78 23.71 0.06
C ASP A 221 2.07 23.72 -0.76
N LYS A 222 2.47 22.56 -1.26
CA LYS A 222 3.65 22.37 -2.14
C LYS A 222 3.28 22.50 -3.63
N GLY A 223 2.05 22.91 -3.93
CA GLY A 223 1.55 23.09 -5.27
C GLY A 223 1.07 21.81 -5.94
N SER A 224 0.97 21.85 -7.26
CA SER A 224 0.51 20.70 -8.04
C SER A 224 1.54 19.56 -8.06
N ARG A 225 1.05 18.33 -8.08
CA ARG A 225 1.88 17.13 -8.26
C ARG A 225 1.24 16.14 -9.23
N SER A 226 2.05 15.30 -9.85
CA SER A 226 1.57 14.20 -10.69
C SER A 226 1.92 12.85 -10.08
N THR A 227 0.98 11.91 -10.14
CA THR A 227 1.19 10.56 -9.62
C THR A 227 0.64 9.52 -10.58
N GLY A 228 1.39 8.43 -10.78
CA GLY A 228 0.90 7.27 -11.51
C GLY A 228 -0.25 6.57 -10.79
N ILE A 229 -1.10 5.89 -11.56
CA ILE A 229 -2.19 5.06 -10.99
C ILE A 229 -1.78 3.59 -10.84
N GLY A 230 -0.56 3.24 -11.27
CA GLY A 230 -0.01 1.90 -11.29
C GLY A 230 -0.45 1.11 -12.52
N ALA A 231 0.48 0.83 -13.43
CA ALA A 231 0.24 0.02 -14.61
C ALA A 231 0.23 -1.48 -14.26
N THR A 232 -0.52 -2.28 -15.03
CA THR A 232 -0.50 -3.74 -14.92
C THR A 232 -0.20 -4.35 -16.27
N MET A 233 0.83 -5.18 -16.32
CA MET A 233 1.21 -5.95 -17.49
C MET A 233 0.79 -7.40 -17.28
N ASN A 234 0.02 -7.94 -18.24
CA ASN A 234 -0.42 -9.31 -18.25
C ASN A 234 0.13 -10.02 -19.49
N PHE A 235 0.57 -11.24 -19.30
CA PHE A 235 0.93 -12.16 -20.38
C PHE A 235 0.25 -13.49 -20.11
N GLY A 236 -0.50 -14.00 -21.08
CA GLY A 236 -1.25 -15.25 -21.00
C GLY A 236 -0.92 -16.20 -22.13
N CYS A 237 -0.95 -17.50 -21.84
CA CYS A 237 -0.85 -18.56 -22.81
C CYS A 237 -1.87 -19.65 -22.47
N GLU A 238 -2.64 -20.10 -23.43
CA GLU A 238 -3.59 -21.22 -23.31
C GLU A 238 -3.21 -22.31 -24.29
N TYR A 239 -3.20 -23.56 -23.81
CA TYR A 239 -3.02 -24.76 -24.62
C TYR A 239 -4.24 -25.66 -24.48
N THR A 240 -4.90 -25.99 -25.58
CA THR A 240 -6.01 -26.94 -25.66
C THR A 240 -5.46 -28.32 -26.01
N LEU A 241 -5.75 -29.33 -25.17
CA LEU A 241 -5.23 -30.68 -25.41
C LEU A 241 -5.91 -31.30 -26.64
N PRO A 242 -5.20 -31.64 -27.74
CA PRO A 242 -5.80 -32.16 -28.98
C PRO A 242 -6.56 -33.46 -28.78
N ALA A 243 -6.04 -34.36 -27.91
CA ALA A 243 -6.65 -35.65 -27.59
C ALA A 243 -7.97 -35.52 -26.79
N TYR A 244 -8.14 -34.42 -26.08
CA TYR A 244 -9.33 -34.15 -25.25
C TYR A 244 -9.56 -32.64 -25.17
N ARG A 245 -10.17 -32.06 -26.17
CA ARG A 245 -10.33 -30.61 -26.36
C ARG A 245 -11.11 -29.89 -25.22
N GLN A 246 -11.77 -30.66 -24.39
CA GLN A 246 -12.43 -30.13 -23.16
C GLN A 246 -11.43 -29.81 -22.02
N LEU A 247 -10.18 -30.25 -22.14
CA LEU A 247 -9.11 -29.96 -21.18
C LEU A 247 -8.18 -28.90 -21.76
N LYS A 248 -8.01 -27.81 -21.02
CA LYS A 248 -7.16 -26.69 -21.35
C LYS A 248 -6.19 -26.41 -20.24
N PHE A 249 -4.96 -26.11 -20.59
CA PHE A 249 -3.94 -25.63 -19.69
C PHE A 249 -3.71 -24.15 -19.93
N GLY A 250 -3.52 -23.40 -18.86
CA GLY A 250 -3.29 -21.96 -18.93
C GLY A 250 -2.05 -21.57 -18.16
N PHE A 251 -1.35 -20.58 -18.67
CA PHE A 251 -0.35 -19.81 -17.95
C PHE A 251 -0.74 -18.34 -17.99
N LEU A 252 -0.66 -17.65 -16.84
CA LEU A 252 -0.88 -16.22 -16.74
C LEU A 252 0.22 -15.62 -15.85
N SER A 253 0.92 -14.63 -16.39
CA SER A 253 1.79 -13.76 -15.60
C SER A 253 1.14 -12.37 -15.51
N SER A 254 1.02 -11.83 -14.30
CA SER A 254 0.48 -10.51 -14.04
C SER A 254 1.46 -9.73 -13.19
N THR A 255 1.99 -8.62 -13.73
CA THR A 255 2.91 -7.74 -13.03
C THR A 255 2.29 -6.38 -12.86
N ARG A 256 2.08 -5.96 -11.61
CA ARG A 256 1.69 -4.59 -11.29
C ARG A 256 2.93 -3.74 -11.06
N ILE A 257 3.02 -2.63 -11.77
CA ILE A 257 4.12 -1.66 -11.71
C ILE A 257 3.59 -0.43 -10.98
N ASN A 258 3.95 -0.27 -9.71
CA ASN A 258 3.46 0.81 -8.85
C ASN A 258 4.52 1.20 -7.80
N GLY A 259 5.76 1.47 -8.23
CA GLY A 259 6.87 1.81 -7.32
C GLY A 259 7.11 0.73 -6.26
N LYS A 260 7.16 1.13 -5.00
CA LYS A 260 7.35 0.21 -3.84
C LYS A 260 6.19 -0.79 -3.64
N TYR A 261 5.05 -0.59 -4.29
CA TYR A 261 3.87 -1.45 -4.24
C TYR A 261 3.75 -2.36 -5.47
N SER A 262 4.85 -2.58 -6.18
CA SER A 262 4.90 -3.48 -7.32
C SER A 262 4.89 -4.94 -6.87
N TRP A 263 4.21 -5.78 -7.64
CA TRP A 263 4.18 -7.21 -7.39
C TRP A 263 4.02 -7.99 -8.69
N THR A 264 4.43 -9.24 -8.70
CA THR A 264 4.24 -10.17 -9.81
C THR A 264 3.57 -11.43 -9.32
N ASP A 265 2.59 -11.91 -10.07
CA ASP A 265 1.93 -13.21 -9.92
C ASP A 265 2.15 -14.02 -11.18
N ALA A 266 2.53 -15.28 -11.03
CA ALA A 266 2.60 -16.25 -12.11
C ALA A 266 1.70 -17.44 -11.75
N ARG A 267 0.75 -17.77 -12.64
CA ARG A 267 -0.27 -18.78 -12.41
C ARG A 267 -0.27 -19.81 -13.52
N LEU A 268 -0.27 -21.08 -13.13
CA LEU A 268 -0.57 -22.22 -13.99
C LEU A 268 -1.97 -22.72 -13.68
N SER A 269 -2.74 -23.10 -14.68
CA SER A 269 -4.10 -23.65 -14.50
C SER A 269 -4.35 -24.84 -15.42
N ALA A 270 -5.23 -25.71 -14.96
CA ALA A 270 -5.83 -26.77 -15.76
C ALA A 270 -7.35 -26.66 -15.60
N ASN A 271 -8.06 -26.50 -16.71
CA ASN A 271 -9.51 -26.30 -16.74
C ASN A 271 -10.13 -27.39 -17.62
N VAL A 272 -11.20 -28.00 -17.13
CA VAL A 272 -11.91 -29.06 -17.83
C VAL A 272 -13.40 -28.78 -17.87
N ALA A 273 -14.03 -28.92 -19.05
CA ALA A 273 -15.46 -28.79 -19.25
C ALA A 273 -16.01 -30.11 -19.81
N PRO A 274 -16.15 -31.18 -18.99
CA PRO A 274 -16.53 -32.50 -19.45
C PRO A 274 -17.95 -32.55 -19.99
N LEU A 275 -18.82 -31.64 -19.53
CA LEU A 275 -20.22 -31.55 -19.96
C LEU A 275 -20.58 -30.09 -20.24
N SER A 276 -21.60 -29.86 -21.05
CA SER A 276 -22.06 -28.51 -21.38
C SER A 276 -22.64 -27.72 -20.20
N TRP A 277 -22.84 -28.34 -19.07
CA TRP A 277 -23.41 -27.76 -17.84
C TRP A 277 -22.49 -27.92 -16.63
N LEU A 278 -21.32 -28.54 -16.80
CA LEU A 278 -20.34 -28.78 -15.73
C LEU A 278 -18.96 -28.45 -16.22
N ASP A 279 -18.30 -27.56 -15.52
CA ASP A 279 -16.86 -27.26 -15.69
C ASP A 279 -16.16 -27.14 -14.34
N GLY A 280 -14.87 -27.22 -14.38
CA GLY A 280 -14.05 -27.05 -13.20
C GLY A 280 -12.59 -26.78 -13.56
N GLY A 281 -11.84 -26.34 -12.58
CA GLY A 281 -10.43 -26.05 -12.80
C GLY A 281 -9.63 -26.08 -11.50
N MET A 282 -8.34 -26.24 -11.68
CA MET A 282 -7.33 -26.11 -10.64
C MET A 282 -6.30 -25.10 -11.09
N SER A 283 -5.76 -24.34 -10.13
CA SER A 283 -4.68 -23.38 -10.39
C SER A 283 -3.63 -23.42 -9.30
N PHE A 284 -2.39 -23.24 -9.73
CA PHE A 284 -1.26 -23.01 -8.84
C PHE A 284 -0.66 -21.67 -9.18
N SER A 285 -0.49 -20.80 -8.18
CA SER A 285 0.13 -19.49 -8.37
C SER A 285 1.29 -19.27 -7.42
N VAL A 286 2.27 -18.53 -7.90
CA VAL A 286 3.40 -18.00 -7.12
C VAL A 286 3.42 -16.50 -7.34
N ASN A 287 3.42 -15.74 -6.27
CA ASN A 287 3.53 -14.31 -6.33
C ASN A 287 4.66 -13.80 -5.42
N SER A 288 4.89 -12.49 -5.43
CA SER A 288 5.96 -11.84 -4.66
C SER A 288 5.88 -12.11 -3.15
N PHE A 289 4.77 -12.63 -2.65
CA PHE A 289 4.54 -12.80 -1.20
C PHE A 289 4.34 -14.26 -0.80
N THR A 290 3.72 -15.08 -1.66
CA THR A 290 3.31 -16.44 -1.31
C THR A 290 3.12 -17.33 -2.53
N ALA A 291 3.02 -18.63 -2.30
CA ALA A 291 2.50 -19.59 -3.25
C ALA A 291 1.12 -20.08 -2.80
N SER A 292 0.21 -20.24 -3.73
CA SER A 292 -1.16 -20.72 -3.44
C SER A 292 -1.63 -21.73 -4.48
N MET A 293 -2.56 -22.56 -4.09
CA MET A 293 -3.27 -23.50 -4.96
C MET A 293 -4.76 -23.32 -4.77
N GLY A 294 -5.51 -23.24 -5.87
CA GLY A 294 -6.96 -23.09 -5.85
C GLY A 294 -7.65 -24.10 -6.74
N TRP A 295 -8.94 -24.26 -6.52
CA TRP A 295 -9.83 -25.05 -7.36
C TRP A 295 -11.20 -24.43 -7.44
N VAL A 296 -11.92 -24.71 -8.51
CA VAL A 296 -13.33 -24.33 -8.69
C VAL A 296 -14.08 -25.44 -9.39
N VAL A 297 -15.31 -25.64 -9.02
CA VAL A 297 -16.30 -26.47 -9.74
C VAL A 297 -17.52 -25.60 -9.99
N ASN A 298 -17.99 -25.59 -11.22
CA ASN A 298 -19.12 -24.80 -11.69
C ASN A 298 -20.18 -25.72 -12.31
N VAL A 299 -21.42 -25.57 -11.88
CA VAL A 299 -22.59 -26.30 -12.36
C VAL A 299 -23.59 -25.30 -12.93
N HIS A 300 -23.81 -25.32 -14.25
CA HIS A 300 -24.61 -24.30 -14.95
C HIS A 300 -25.60 -24.89 -15.98
N PRO A 301 -26.57 -25.73 -15.55
CA PRO A 301 -27.66 -26.12 -16.41
C PRO A 301 -28.53 -24.91 -16.83
N LYS A 302 -29.37 -25.08 -17.84
CA LYS A 302 -30.23 -23.98 -18.31
C LYS A 302 -31.02 -23.35 -17.17
N GLY A 303 -30.88 -22.04 -16.98
CA GLY A 303 -31.61 -21.24 -15.98
C GLY A 303 -31.04 -21.25 -14.55
N PHE A 304 -29.92 -21.91 -14.34
CA PHE A 304 -29.25 -21.96 -13.02
C PHE A 304 -27.74 -21.95 -13.17
N ASN A 305 -27.05 -21.25 -12.28
CA ASN A 305 -25.60 -21.29 -12.18
C ASN A 305 -25.18 -21.33 -10.72
N PHE A 306 -24.41 -22.34 -10.37
CA PHE A 306 -23.85 -22.50 -9.03
C PHE A 306 -22.37 -22.88 -9.14
N PHE A 307 -21.53 -22.17 -8.42
CA PHE A 307 -20.12 -22.54 -8.32
C PHE A 307 -19.65 -22.61 -6.87
N ILE A 308 -18.71 -23.49 -6.63
CA ILE A 308 -17.99 -23.62 -5.37
C ILE A 308 -16.50 -23.69 -5.67
N GLY A 309 -15.70 -22.99 -4.91
CA GLY A 309 -14.26 -22.97 -5.10
C GLY A 309 -13.53 -22.48 -3.87
N MET A 310 -12.22 -22.74 -3.89
CA MET A 310 -11.29 -22.29 -2.87
C MET A 310 -10.04 -21.77 -3.57
N GLU A 311 -9.60 -20.57 -3.23
CA GLU A 311 -8.46 -19.93 -3.89
C GLU A 311 -7.12 -20.22 -3.19
N HIS A 312 -7.14 -20.53 -1.89
CA HIS A 312 -5.94 -20.79 -1.08
C HIS A 312 -6.10 -22.09 -0.29
N ILE A 313 -5.82 -23.25 -0.92
CA ILE A 313 -5.81 -24.55 -0.21
C ILE A 313 -4.54 -24.72 0.62
N LEU A 314 -3.41 -24.17 0.12
CA LEU A 314 -2.11 -24.23 0.78
C LEU A 314 -1.88 -22.90 1.50
N GLY A 315 -2.46 -22.75 2.69
CA GLY A 315 -2.08 -21.67 3.59
C GLY A 315 -0.66 -21.95 4.11
N LYS A 316 0.36 -21.26 3.60
CA LYS A 316 1.62 -21.17 4.35
C LYS A 316 1.40 -20.16 5.46
N THR A 317 1.48 -20.64 6.69
CA THR A 317 2.03 -19.82 7.76
C THR A 317 3.46 -19.47 7.36
N SER A 318 3.82 -18.20 7.31
CA SER A 318 5.22 -17.81 7.28
C SER A 318 5.93 -18.53 8.43
N LYS A 319 7.23 -18.78 8.35
CA LYS A 319 8.02 -19.34 9.46
C LYS A 319 7.83 -18.58 10.78
N GLU A 320 7.14 -17.46 10.75
CA GLU A 320 6.94 -16.49 11.82
C GLU A 320 5.47 -16.26 12.23
N PHE A 321 4.55 -17.20 11.91
CA PHE A 321 3.16 -17.21 12.40
C PHE A 321 2.25 -16.03 11.99
N ILE A 322 2.47 -15.39 10.85
CA ILE A 322 1.42 -14.54 10.28
C ILE A 322 0.46 -15.45 9.51
N PRO A 323 -0.81 -15.58 9.94
CA PRO A 323 -1.78 -16.40 9.22
C PRO A 323 -2.11 -15.71 7.90
N LEU A 324 -1.66 -16.31 6.80
CA LEU A 324 -2.16 -15.96 5.48
C LEU A 324 -3.54 -16.56 5.34
N SER A 325 -4.56 -15.72 5.24
CA SER A 325 -5.96 -16.13 5.20
C SER A 325 -6.27 -17.03 4.00
N SER A 326 -6.91 -18.16 4.25
CA SER A 326 -7.62 -18.91 3.22
C SER A 326 -9.01 -18.31 3.03
N ASN A 327 -9.39 -17.97 1.80
CA ASN A 327 -10.73 -17.48 1.46
C ASN A 327 -11.49 -18.56 0.70
N ALA A 328 -12.63 -18.94 1.22
CA ALA A 328 -13.63 -19.72 0.50
C ALA A 328 -14.79 -18.80 0.10
N SER A 329 -15.22 -18.85 -1.18
CA SER A 329 -16.41 -18.13 -1.63
C SER A 329 -17.47 -19.11 -2.11
N LEU A 330 -18.71 -18.87 -1.71
CA LEU A 330 -19.91 -19.57 -2.16
C LEU A 330 -20.87 -18.51 -2.70
N ASN A 331 -21.24 -18.61 -3.98
CA ASN A 331 -22.19 -17.71 -4.65
C ASN A 331 -23.29 -18.50 -5.37
#